data_2cbdc69de7906456141372f5844c2303
#
_entry.id   2cbdc69de7906456141372f5844c2303
#
_cell.length_a   1.000
_cell.length_b   1.000
_cell.length_c   1.000
_cell.angle_alpha   90.00
_cell.angle_beta   90.00
_cell.angle_gamma   90.00
#
_symmetry.space_group_name_H-M   'P 1'
#
loop_
_entity.id
_entity.type
_entity.pdbx_description
1 polymer ?
#
loop_
_entity_poly.entity_id
_entity_poly.type
_entity_poly.pdbx_seq_one_letter_code
_entity_poly.pdbx_strand_id
1 'polypeptide(L)'
;MLYIFEMANNHMGSVDHAKNIVDEFAMLSKKWKLTAGIKLQFRNLDTFIHPDFQERNDLKYVKRFNETKLSKEQFKEIVDYIKACGLLAITTPFDNESIPLTNELNIDVL
;
A
#
# COMPACT_ATOMS: atom_id res chain seq x y z
N MET A 1 -21.14 -1.49 7.99
CA MET A 1 -19.93 -2.29 8.20
C MET A 1 -18.91 -1.94 7.15
N LEU A 2 -17.70 -1.66 7.54
CA LEU A 2 -16.59 -1.40 6.62
C LEU A 2 -15.82 -2.68 6.34
N TYR A 3 -15.71 -3.06 5.08
CA TYR A 3 -14.88 -4.18 4.64
C TYR A 3 -13.50 -3.66 4.27
N ILE A 4 -12.45 -4.31 4.75
CA ILE A 4 -11.07 -3.93 4.48
C ILE A 4 -10.41 -5.02 3.66
N PHE A 5 -10.01 -4.65 2.44
CA PHE A 5 -9.23 -5.53 1.58
C PHE A 5 -7.75 -5.25 1.78
N GLU A 6 -7.00 -6.23 2.23
CA GLU A 6 -5.57 -6.07 2.50
C GLU A 6 -4.76 -6.29 1.24
N MET A 7 -4.22 -5.21 0.67
CA MET A 7 -3.27 -5.32 -0.43
C MET A 7 -1.86 -5.63 0.09
N ALA A 8 -1.48 -5.01 1.23
CA ALA A 8 -0.12 -5.13 1.77
C ALA A 8 0.93 -4.87 0.67
N ASN A 9 1.85 -5.81 0.45
CA ASN A 9 2.90 -5.72 -0.57
C ASN A 9 2.57 -6.51 -1.83
N ASN A 10 1.34 -6.97 -2.00
CA ASN A 10 0.97 -7.80 -3.15
C ASN A 10 0.99 -7.05 -4.47
N HIS A 11 1.15 -5.71 -4.45
CA HIS A 11 1.43 -4.92 -5.66
C HIS A 11 2.79 -5.27 -6.29
N MET A 12 3.69 -5.91 -5.56
CA MET A 12 5.00 -6.38 -6.05
C MET A 12 5.89 -5.26 -6.62
N GLY A 13 5.74 -4.03 -6.11
CA GLY A 13 6.50 -2.87 -6.61
C GLY A 13 6.01 -2.32 -7.94
N SER A 14 4.85 -2.76 -8.42
CA SER A 14 4.27 -2.34 -9.70
C SER A 14 2.96 -1.58 -9.49
N VAL A 15 2.90 -0.34 -9.98
CA VAL A 15 1.67 0.47 -9.96
C VAL A 15 0.58 -0.18 -10.80
N ASP A 16 0.92 -0.71 -11.97
CA ASP A 16 -0.06 -1.36 -12.85
C ASP A 16 -0.67 -2.59 -12.19
N HIS A 17 0.15 -3.39 -11.53
CA HIS A 17 -0.34 -4.57 -10.79
C HIS A 17 -1.23 -4.14 -9.62
N ALA A 18 -0.85 -3.09 -8.90
CA ALA A 18 -1.68 -2.53 -7.82
C ALA A 18 -3.04 -2.08 -8.35
N LYS A 19 -3.08 -1.38 -9.48
CA LYS A 19 -4.33 -0.94 -10.11
C LYS A 19 -5.21 -2.11 -10.52
N ASN A 20 -4.63 -3.20 -11.02
CA ASN A 20 -5.38 -4.42 -11.34
C ASN A 20 -6.02 -5.03 -10.09
N ILE A 21 -5.31 -5.04 -8.96
CA ILE A 21 -5.86 -5.50 -7.68
C ILE A 21 -7.01 -4.59 -7.24
N VAL A 22 -6.84 -3.27 -7.35
CA VAL A 22 -7.89 -2.29 -7.02
C VAL A 22 -9.14 -2.53 -7.88
N ASP A 23 -8.97 -2.77 -9.17
CA ASP A 23 -10.08 -3.01 -10.09
C ASP A 23 -10.91 -4.23 -9.65
N GLU A 24 -10.25 -5.32 -9.25
CA GLU A 24 -10.93 -6.52 -8.77
C GLU A 24 -11.72 -6.27 -7.49
N PHE A 25 -11.12 -5.56 -6.53
CA PHE A 25 -11.82 -5.21 -5.29
C PHE A 25 -12.96 -4.22 -5.52
N ALA A 26 -12.79 -3.26 -6.43
CA ALA A 26 -13.83 -2.32 -6.78
C ALA A 26 -15.03 -3.04 -7.42
N MET A 27 -14.77 -3.99 -8.29
CA MET A 27 -15.82 -4.80 -8.93
C MET A 27 -16.60 -5.61 -7.90
N LEU A 28 -15.91 -6.26 -6.96
CA LEU A 28 -16.55 -7.02 -5.88
C LEU A 28 -17.39 -6.11 -4.98
N SER A 29 -16.86 -4.93 -4.63
CA SER A 29 -17.56 -3.98 -3.78
C SER A 29 -18.86 -3.48 -4.42
N LYS A 30 -18.83 -3.22 -5.73
CA LYS A 30 -20.01 -2.84 -6.49
C LYS A 30 -21.03 -3.96 -6.55
N LYS A 31 -20.59 -5.16 -6.89
CA LYS A 31 -21.45 -6.34 -7.04
C LYS A 31 -22.23 -6.63 -5.77
N TRP A 32 -21.57 -6.53 -4.62
CA TRP A 32 -22.14 -6.87 -3.31
C TRP A 32 -22.58 -5.65 -2.51
N LYS A 33 -22.50 -4.44 -3.10
CA LYS A 33 -22.88 -3.17 -2.44
C LYS A 33 -22.19 -2.97 -1.11
N LEU A 34 -20.89 -3.20 -1.07
CA LEU A 34 -20.07 -3.08 0.14
C LEU A 34 -19.54 -1.66 0.30
N THR A 35 -19.49 -1.19 1.55
CA THR A 35 -18.63 -0.07 1.94
C THR A 35 -17.25 -0.66 2.22
N ALA A 36 -16.26 -0.32 1.40
CA ALA A 36 -14.97 -0.99 1.47
C ALA A 36 -13.81 -0.02 1.29
N GLY A 37 -12.67 -0.44 1.79
CA GLY A 37 -11.39 0.23 1.60
C GLY A 37 -10.29 -0.76 1.28
N ILE A 38 -9.21 -0.25 0.71
CA ILE A 38 -8.00 -1.05 0.44
C ILE A 38 -6.91 -0.57 1.36
N LYS A 39 -6.28 -1.51 2.04
CA LYS A 39 -5.22 -1.23 3.01
C LYS A 39 -3.85 -1.48 2.39
N LEU A 40 -3.03 -0.44 2.46
CA LEU A 40 -1.64 -0.45 2.06
C LEU A 40 -0.74 -0.47 3.29
N GLN A 41 0.52 -0.81 3.09
CA GLN A 41 1.55 -0.75 4.13
C GLN A 41 2.58 0.29 3.75
N PHE A 42 2.76 1.30 4.61
CA PHE A 42 3.78 2.32 4.43
C PHE A 42 4.94 2.06 5.37
N ARG A 43 6.15 2.01 4.81
CA ARG A 43 7.38 1.92 5.60
C ARG A 43 8.52 2.58 4.84
N ASN A 44 9.39 3.26 5.58
CA ASN A 44 10.63 3.79 5.01
C ASN A 44 11.68 2.69 5.07
N LEU A 45 11.97 2.06 3.93
CA LEU A 45 12.90 0.94 3.88
C LEU A 45 14.33 1.35 4.24
N ASP A 46 14.70 2.61 4.01
CA ASP A 46 16.03 3.11 4.33
C ASP A 46 16.29 3.15 5.85
N THR A 47 15.24 3.34 6.65
CA THR A 47 15.32 3.35 8.11
C THR A 47 14.72 2.12 8.76
N PHE A 48 13.79 1.43 8.10
CA PHE A 48 13.13 0.24 8.63
C PHE A 48 14.04 -0.98 8.66
N ILE A 49 14.86 -1.15 7.61
CA ILE A 49 15.84 -2.24 7.55
C ILE A 49 17.15 -1.75 8.14
N HIS A 50 17.70 -2.51 9.09
CA HIS A 50 18.99 -2.17 9.70
C HIS A 50 20.07 -1.99 8.61
N PRO A 51 20.94 -0.94 8.69
CA PRO A 51 21.90 -0.64 7.64
C PRO A 51 22.80 -1.83 7.23
N ASP A 52 23.16 -2.68 8.18
CA ASP A 52 24.01 -3.85 7.91
C ASP A 52 23.30 -4.91 7.05
N PHE A 53 21.99 -4.84 6.91
CA PHE A 53 21.17 -5.84 6.22
C PHE A 53 20.43 -5.31 5.00
N GLN A 54 20.53 -4.02 4.68
CA GLN A 54 19.74 -3.42 3.60
C GLN A 54 19.98 -4.06 2.23
N GLU A 55 21.19 -4.54 1.97
CA GLU A 55 21.55 -5.19 0.71
C GLU A 55 21.63 -6.72 0.82
N ARG A 56 21.20 -7.27 1.94
CA ARG A 56 21.23 -8.72 2.19
C ARG A 56 20.02 -9.41 1.56
N ASN A 57 20.02 -9.51 0.23
CA ASN A 57 18.97 -10.20 -0.53
C ASN A 57 18.91 -11.71 -0.31
N ASP A 58 19.88 -12.29 0.40
CA ASP A 58 19.82 -13.66 0.90
C ASP A 58 18.84 -13.83 2.06
N LEU A 59 18.46 -12.72 2.73
CA LEU A 59 17.45 -12.73 3.78
C LEU A 59 16.07 -12.55 3.15
N LYS A 60 15.18 -13.48 3.39
CA LYS A 60 13.84 -13.53 2.77
C LYS A 60 13.05 -12.22 2.89
N TYR A 61 12.98 -11.66 4.10
CA TYR A 61 12.19 -10.44 4.33
C TYR A 61 12.85 -9.21 3.72
N VAL A 62 14.16 -9.09 3.79
CA VAL A 62 14.91 -7.98 3.19
C VAL A 62 14.74 -8.00 1.67
N LYS A 63 14.91 -9.16 1.05
CA LYS A 63 14.69 -9.33 -0.38
C LYS A 63 13.29 -8.91 -0.79
N ARG A 64 12.26 -9.37 -0.06
CA ARG A 64 10.87 -9.02 -0.35
C ARG A 64 10.61 -7.51 -0.24
N PHE A 65 11.12 -6.86 0.81
CA PHE A 65 10.95 -5.42 0.99
C PHE A 65 11.60 -4.63 -0.15
N ASN A 66 12.82 -5.02 -0.57
CA ASN A 66 13.51 -4.35 -1.67
C ASN A 66 12.79 -4.54 -3.01
N GLU A 67 12.28 -5.73 -3.27
CA GLU A 67 11.57 -6.06 -4.52
C GLU A 67 10.18 -5.42 -4.61
N THR A 68 9.56 -5.11 -3.48
CA THR A 68 8.21 -4.54 -3.44
C THR A 68 8.19 -3.06 -3.10
N LYS A 69 9.33 -2.38 -3.15
CA LYS A 69 9.45 -0.97 -2.82
C LYS A 69 8.71 -0.11 -3.84
N LEU A 70 7.94 0.85 -3.33
CA LEU A 70 7.28 1.88 -4.11
C LEU A 70 7.77 3.25 -3.67
N SER A 71 7.89 4.18 -4.62
CA SER A 71 8.16 5.58 -4.33
C SER A 71 6.91 6.28 -3.76
N LYS A 72 7.13 7.46 -3.16
CA LYS A 72 6.03 8.31 -2.69
C LYS A 72 5.06 8.64 -3.82
N GLU A 73 5.58 8.98 -4.99
CA GLU A 73 4.78 9.32 -6.16
C GLU A 73 3.95 8.12 -6.65
N GLN A 74 4.53 6.93 -6.59
CA GLN A 74 3.83 5.69 -6.93
C GLN A 74 2.71 5.39 -5.93
N PHE A 75 2.96 5.55 -4.63
CA PHE A 75 1.91 5.42 -3.61
C PHE A 75 0.78 6.43 -3.82
N LYS A 76 1.14 7.67 -4.16
CA LYS A 76 0.13 8.70 -4.46
C LYS A 76 -0.76 8.28 -5.62
N GLU A 77 -0.18 7.78 -6.69
CA GLU A 77 -0.93 7.31 -7.84
C GLU A 77 -1.90 6.18 -7.48
N ILE A 78 -1.45 5.23 -6.66
CA ILE A 78 -2.29 4.12 -6.19
C ILE A 78 -3.42 4.63 -5.29
N VAL A 79 -3.11 5.50 -4.34
CA VAL A 79 -4.12 6.08 -3.42
C VAL A 79 -5.19 6.85 -4.19
N ASP A 80 -4.77 7.69 -5.14
CA ASP A 80 -5.71 8.46 -5.96
C ASP A 80 -6.59 7.53 -6.80
N TYR A 81 -6.04 6.44 -7.29
CA TYR A 81 -6.78 5.44 -8.06
C TYR A 81 -7.80 4.70 -7.19
N ILE A 82 -7.43 4.32 -5.96
CA ILE A 82 -8.35 3.69 -5.00
C ILE A 82 -9.57 4.59 -4.78
N LYS A 83 -9.33 5.88 -4.53
CA LYS A 83 -10.40 6.85 -4.30
C LYS A 83 -11.25 7.08 -5.54
N ALA A 84 -10.63 7.13 -6.72
CA ALA A 84 -11.35 7.28 -7.99
C ALA A 84 -12.28 6.09 -8.26
N CYS A 85 -11.96 4.92 -7.75
CA CYS A 85 -12.80 3.72 -7.84
C CYS A 85 -13.90 3.65 -6.78
N GLY A 86 -14.04 4.68 -5.94
CA GLY A 86 -15.08 4.73 -4.90
C GLY A 86 -14.75 3.95 -3.64
N LEU A 87 -13.47 3.61 -3.43
CA LEU A 87 -13.00 2.90 -2.25
C LEU A 87 -12.27 3.85 -1.30
N LEU A 88 -12.23 3.50 -0.02
CA LEU A 88 -11.44 4.22 0.97
C LEU A 88 -9.98 3.79 0.88
N ALA A 89 -9.07 4.74 1.04
CA ALA A 89 -7.65 4.44 1.17
C ALA A 89 -7.30 4.28 2.65
N ILE A 90 -6.74 3.14 2.99
CA ILE A 90 -6.40 2.77 4.37
C ILE A 90 -4.91 2.42 4.40
N THR A 91 -4.24 2.75 5.49
CA THR A 91 -2.84 2.35 5.65
C THR A 91 -2.50 2.03 7.09
N THR A 92 -1.44 1.26 7.26
CA THR A 92 -0.70 1.13 8.50
C THR A 92 0.71 1.64 8.24
N PRO A 93 1.10 2.80 8.82
CA PRO A 93 2.50 3.22 8.79
C PRO A 93 3.28 2.38 9.81
N PHE A 94 4.38 1.79 9.38
CA PHE A 94 5.18 0.90 10.22
C PHE A 94 6.34 1.61 10.94
N ASP A 95 6.58 2.87 10.60
CA ASP A 95 7.66 3.67 11.17
C ASP A 95 7.25 5.15 11.23
N ASN A 96 8.01 5.92 12.02
CA ASN A 96 7.73 7.33 12.22
C ASN A 96 7.89 8.14 10.93
N GLU A 97 8.79 7.74 10.05
CA GLU A 97 9.03 8.41 8.78
C GLU A 97 7.87 8.25 7.80
N SER A 98 7.08 7.20 7.98
CA SER A 98 5.90 6.95 7.14
C SER A 98 4.64 7.70 7.60
N ILE A 99 4.64 8.23 8.83
CA ILE A 99 3.46 8.95 9.35
C ILE A 99 3.14 10.22 8.55
N PRO A 100 4.11 11.11 8.23
CA PRO A 100 3.81 12.28 7.40
C PRO A 100 3.23 11.92 6.04
N LEU A 101 3.63 10.79 5.47
CA LEU A 101 3.13 10.33 4.19
C LEU A 101 1.61 10.09 4.21
N THR A 102 1.06 9.63 5.33
CA THR A 102 -0.38 9.42 5.46
C THR A 102 -1.17 10.71 5.29
N ASN A 103 -0.64 11.82 5.84
CA ASN A 103 -1.27 13.13 5.71
C ASN A 103 -1.11 13.68 4.29
N GLU A 104 0.07 13.56 3.70
CA GLU A 104 0.33 14.06 2.35
C GLU A 104 -0.52 13.34 1.29
N LEU A 105 -0.78 12.07 1.47
CA LEU A 105 -1.56 11.26 0.53
C LEU A 105 -3.06 11.25 0.82
N ASN A 106 -3.51 11.99 1.85
CA ASN A 106 -4.92 12.08 2.23
C ASN A 106 -5.55 10.70 2.48
N ILE A 107 -4.90 9.92 3.33
CA ILE A 107 -5.41 8.61 3.71
C ILE A 107 -6.69 8.77 4.54
N ASP A 108 -7.70 7.97 4.23
CA ASP A 108 -9.02 8.08 4.87
C ASP A 108 -9.04 7.42 6.26
N VAL A 109 -8.32 6.32 6.44
CA VAL A 109 -8.32 5.52 7.69
C VAL A 109 -6.91 5.03 8.01
N LEU A 110 -6.54 5.13 9.26
CA LEU A 110 -5.29 4.56 9.79
C LEU A 110 -5.54 3.25 10.53
#